data_ee985e27ca684691dea70956a7028e7f
#
_entry.id   ee985e27ca684691dea70956a7028e7f
#
_cell.length_a   1.000
_cell.length_b   1.000
_cell.length_c   1.000
_cell.angle_alpha   90.00
_cell.angle_beta   90.00
_cell.angle_gamma   90.00
#
_symmetry.space_group_name_H-M   'P 1'
#
loop_
_entity.id
_entity.type
_entity.pdbx_description
1 polymer ?
#
loop_
_entity_poly.entity_id
_entity_poly.type
_entity_poly.pdbx_seq_one_letter_code
_entity_poly.pdbx_strand_id
1 'polypeptide(L)'
;MRSLLKALACAVTFFATAAHGARAQESFANKTITMVVGSSAAGSYDIAARLLARHMGRHIPGAPTMIVRNMPGGGGLTAAAYLYNRAARDGTEIGALSRTLPILPLFGEGRDLFDPPNSGWILAMNNIIGTKFKVVSGYPGSAEVIMAMERGEVEGFGSWSWSAMEKGGYIHAQKLNVLVQLGLQKHPDHPDAPLVLDLAQNKGDRDVLELIFAPQTFARPIAAPPGVPAATLDTLRSAFGAALADRELLDEAERLKLEVGLVSGVELEGLIQRLYSSSPQIIQRASQAVGGALKAD
;
A
#
# COMPACT_ATOMS: atom_id res chain seq x y z
N MET A 1 -44.68 -17.98 78.25
CA MET A 1 -43.52 -17.15 78.46
C MET A 1 -42.50 -17.49 77.33
N ARG A 2 -42.07 -16.43 76.61
CA ARG A 2 -40.96 -16.36 75.66
C ARG A 2 -41.10 -17.12 74.35
N SER A 3 -41.64 -16.43 73.46
CA SER A 3 -41.47 -16.18 72.04
C SER A 3 -40.08 -16.49 71.53
N LEU A 4 -40.03 -17.26 70.43
CA LEU A 4 -38.90 -17.36 69.58
C LEU A 4 -39.33 -16.93 68.14
N LEU A 5 -39.01 -15.68 67.80
CA LEU A 5 -39.09 -15.19 66.44
C LEU A 5 -37.99 -15.88 65.64
N LYS A 6 -38.37 -16.63 64.65
CA LYS A 6 -37.43 -17.05 63.60
C LYS A 6 -37.45 -16.01 62.45
N ALA A 7 -36.38 -15.26 62.36
CA ALA A 7 -36.10 -14.36 61.19
C ALA A 7 -35.75 -15.20 60.02
N LEU A 8 -36.54 -15.10 58.94
CA LEU A 8 -36.28 -15.69 57.64
C LEU A 8 -35.45 -14.66 56.87
N ALA A 9 -34.14 -14.90 56.79
CA ALA A 9 -33.26 -14.10 55.98
C ALA A 9 -33.39 -14.52 54.48
N CYS A 10 -34.07 -13.71 53.68
CA CYS A 10 -34.11 -13.85 52.24
C CYS A 10 -32.77 -13.34 51.68
N ALA A 11 -31.87 -14.25 51.29
CA ALA A 11 -30.68 -13.92 50.55
C ALA A 11 -31.08 -13.63 49.08
N VAL A 12 -31.19 -12.35 48.74
CA VAL A 12 -31.31 -11.90 47.34
C VAL A 12 -29.92 -11.94 46.74
N THR A 13 -29.62 -13.01 46.00
CA THR A 13 -28.41 -13.11 45.21
C THR A 13 -28.55 -12.23 43.97
N PHE A 14 -27.94 -11.07 44.02
CA PHE A 14 -27.82 -10.17 42.87
C PHE A 14 -26.86 -10.80 41.88
N PHE A 15 -27.38 -11.49 40.86
CA PHE A 15 -26.60 -11.87 39.68
C PHE A 15 -26.32 -10.58 38.90
N ALA A 16 -25.17 -9.95 39.16
CA ALA A 16 -24.60 -8.95 38.29
C ALA A 16 -24.16 -9.67 37.02
N THR A 17 -25.04 -9.76 36.02
CA THR A 17 -24.65 -10.09 34.65
C THR A 17 -23.76 -8.95 34.18
N ALA A 18 -22.46 -9.20 34.19
CA ALA A 18 -21.51 -8.38 33.47
C ALA A 18 -21.91 -8.45 31.98
N ALA A 19 -22.73 -7.48 31.57
CA ALA A 19 -22.94 -7.20 30.14
C ALA A 19 -21.58 -6.78 29.60
N HIS A 20 -20.80 -7.74 29.17
CA HIS A 20 -19.76 -7.47 28.23
C HIS A 20 -20.47 -6.88 26.99
N GLY A 21 -20.36 -5.55 26.84
CA GLY A 21 -20.89 -4.88 25.69
C GLY A 21 -20.24 -5.52 24.46
N ALA A 22 -20.90 -6.53 23.91
CA ALA A 22 -20.62 -6.97 22.56
C ALA A 22 -20.76 -5.70 21.71
N ARG A 23 -19.63 -5.11 21.35
CA ARG A 23 -19.63 -4.07 20.30
C ARG A 23 -20.39 -4.70 19.15
N ALA A 24 -21.60 -4.21 18.90
CA ALA A 24 -22.38 -4.67 17.77
C ALA A 24 -21.52 -4.48 16.54
N GLN A 25 -21.05 -5.59 15.98
CA GLN A 25 -20.28 -5.59 14.74
C GLN A 25 -21.23 -5.05 13.68
N GLU A 26 -20.89 -3.91 13.07
CA GLU A 26 -21.74 -3.31 12.04
C GLU A 26 -21.99 -4.32 10.92
N SER A 27 -23.24 -4.61 10.66
CA SER A 27 -23.64 -5.54 9.59
C SER A 27 -23.75 -4.79 8.28
N PHE A 28 -23.12 -5.34 7.26
CA PHE A 28 -23.23 -4.87 5.88
C PHE A 28 -24.27 -5.69 5.08
N ALA A 29 -25.19 -6.38 5.74
CA ALA A 29 -26.23 -7.15 5.09
C ALA A 29 -27.03 -6.26 4.10
N ASN A 30 -27.24 -6.78 2.89
CA ASN A 30 -27.92 -6.07 1.79
C ASN A 30 -27.26 -4.74 1.35
N LYS A 31 -26.05 -4.46 1.79
CA LYS A 31 -25.27 -3.32 1.29
C LYS A 31 -24.37 -3.73 0.11
N THR A 32 -23.99 -2.76 -0.68
CA THR A 32 -22.94 -2.89 -1.70
C THR A 32 -21.78 -2.01 -1.29
N ILE A 33 -20.56 -2.58 -1.30
CA ILE A 33 -19.33 -1.82 -1.09
C ILE A 33 -18.69 -1.51 -2.44
N THR A 34 -18.48 -0.24 -2.72
CA THR A 34 -17.80 0.22 -3.93
C THR A 34 -16.32 0.45 -3.65
N MET A 35 -15.46 -0.27 -4.35
CA MET A 35 -14.01 -0.03 -4.35
C MET A 35 -13.65 0.90 -5.50
N VAL A 36 -13.33 2.15 -5.19
CA VAL A 36 -12.90 3.17 -6.15
C VAL A 36 -11.42 2.97 -6.47
N VAL A 37 -11.09 2.77 -7.75
CA VAL A 37 -9.71 2.52 -8.20
C VAL A 37 -9.16 3.73 -8.92
N GLY A 38 -8.05 4.28 -8.44
CA GLY A 38 -7.42 5.50 -8.97
C GLY A 38 -6.69 5.31 -10.32
N SER A 39 -6.88 4.18 -11.00
CA SER A 39 -6.25 3.88 -12.29
C SER A 39 -7.27 3.40 -13.33
N SER A 40 -6.82 3.32 -14.57
CA SER A 40 -7.62 2.75 -15.67
C SER A 40 -7.90 1.26 -15.46
N ALA A 41 -8.97 0.78 -16.09
CA ALA A 41 -9.31 -0.64 -16.12
C ALA A 41 -8.17 -1.48 -16.72
N ALA A 42 -8.08 -2.74 -16.27
CA ALA A 42 -7.05 -3.71 -16.65
C ALA A 42 -5.61 -3.35 -16.25
N GLY A 43 -5.38 -2.24 -15.56
CA GLY A 43 -4.10 -1.93 -14.91
C GLY A 43 -3.85 -2.79 -13.67
N SER A 44 -2.61 -2.82 -13.18
CA SER A 44 -2.22 -3.67 -12.04
C SER A 44 -3.01 -3.38 -10.76
N TYR A 45 -3.39 -2.14 -10.51
CA TYR A 45 -4.26 -1.74 -9.40
C TYR A 45 -5.69 -2.24 -9.58
N ASP A 46 -6.23 -2.14 -10.80
CA ASP A 46 -7.58 -2.62 -11.12
C ASP A 46 -7.70 -4.14 -11.00
N ILE A 47 -6.71 -4.89 -11.52
CA ILE A 47 -6.67 -6.35 -11.41
C ILE A 47 -6.63 -6.77 -9.94
N ALA A 48 -5.77 -6.16 -9.14
CA ALA A 48 -5.67 -6.45 -7.71
C ALA A 48 -6.95 -6.08 -6.94
N ALA A 49 -7.55 -4.92 -7.25
CA ALA A 49 -8.80 -4.49 -6.65
C ALA A 49 -9.96 -5.43 -6.96
N ARG A 50 -10.05 -5.92 -8.22
CA ARG A 50 -11.07 -6.89 -8.62
C ARG A 50 -10.86 -8.25 -7.97
N LEU A 51 -9.62 -8.71 -7.85
CA LEU A 51 -9.29 -9.92 -7.09
C LEU A 51 -9.78 -9.77 -5.64
N LEU A 52 -9.39 -8.71 -4.97
CA LEU A 52 -9.80 -8.46 -3.58
C LEU A 52 -11.33 -8.36 -3.45
N ALA A 53 -12.01 -7.64 -4.34
CA ALA A 53 -13.46 -7.47 -4.30
C ALA A 53 -14.24 -8.79 -4.45
N ARG A 54 -13.72 -9.76 -5.22
CA ARG A 54 -14.36 -11.08 -5.35
C ARG A 54 -14.31 -11.91 -4.07
N HIS A 55 -13.30 -11.70 -3.25
CA HIS A 55 -13.05 -12.53 -2.07
C HIS A 55 -13.36 -11.85 -0.75
N MET A 56 -13.10 -10.54 -0.62
CA MET A 56 -13.21 -9.83 0.67
C MET A 56 -14.64 -9.76 1.21
N GLY A 57 -15.66 -9.64 0.35
CA GLY A 57 -17.04 -9.47 0.78
C GLY A 57 -17.53 -10.60 1.72
N ARG A 58 -17.12 -11.84 1.50
CA ARG A 58 -17.50 -13.00 2.33
C ARG A 58 -16.91 -12.97 3.75
N HIS A 59 -15.86 -12.17 3.96
CA HIS A 59 -15.23 -11.98 5.27
C HIS A 59 -15.80 -10.78 6.03
N ILE A 60 -16.72 -10.04 5.43
CA ILE A 60 -17.41 -8.90 6.06
C ILE A 60 -18.76 -9.38 6.63
N PRO A 61 -19.13 -9.05 7.88
CA PRO A 61 -20.42 -9.38 8.43
C PRO A 61 -21.58 -8.93 7.57
N GLY A 62 -22.46 -9.86 7.18
CA GLY A 62 -23.53 -9.61 6.23
C GLY A 62 -23.18 -9.88 4.78
N ALA A 63 -21.95 -10.30 4.48
CA ALA A 63 -21.44 -10.71 3.17
C ALA A 63 -21.90 -9.75 2.04
N PRO A 64 -21.57 -8.45 2.10
CA PRO A 64 -21.99 -7.49 1.08
C PRO A 64 -21.40 -7.81 -0.27
N THR A 65 -22.13 -7.44 -1.32
CA THR A 65 -21.57 -7.40 -2.68
C THR A 65 -20.49 -6.33 -2.77
N MET A 66 -19.33 -6.66 -3.36
CA MET A 66 -18.31 -5.69 -3.66
C MET A 66 -18.21 -5.43 -5.15
N ILE A 67 -18.21 -4.16 -5.55
CA ILE A 67 -18.04 -3.73 -6.94
C ILE A 67 -16.82 -2.83 -7.09
N VAL A 68 -16.23 -2.82 -8.28
CA VAL A 68 -15.07 -1.98 -8.59
C VAL A 68 -15.46 -0.90 -9.58
N ARG A 69 -15.11 0.36 -9.26
CA ARG A 69 -15.34 1.53 -10.09
C ARG A 69 -14.01 2.25 -10.36
N ASN A 70 -13.59 2.31 -11.62
CA ASN A 70 -12.38 3.03 -11.99
C ASN A 70 -12.66 4.55 -12.05
N MET A 71 -11.71 5.32 -11.49
CA MET A 71 -11.73 6.77 -11.48
C MET A 71 -10.29 7.29 -11.73
N PRO A 72 -9.79 7.13 -12.98
CA PRO A 72 -8.45 7.55 -13.33
C PRO A 72 -8.33 9.08 -13.38
N GLY A 73 -7.09 9.58 -13.29
CA GLY A 73 -6.75 10.99 -13.44
C GLY A 73 -5.76 11.47 -12.40
N GLY A 74 -4.79 12.31 -12.82
CA GLY A 74 -3.79 12.92 -11.96
C GLY A 74 -2.98 11.94 -11.11
N GLY A 75 -2.54 10.80 -11.67
CA GLY A 75 -1.80 9.79 -10.89
C GLY A 75 -2.62 9.16 -9.75
N GLY A 76 -3.97 9.20 -9.82
CA GLY A 76 -4.88 8.74 -8.77
C GLY A 76 -5.42 9.84 -7.86
N LEU A 77 -5.01 11.09 -8.04
CA LEU A 77 -5.50 12.23 -7.25
C LEU A 77 -7.01 12.43 -7.40
N THR A 78 -7.59 12.16 -8.59
CA THR A 78 -9.05 12.27 -8.81
C THR A 78 -9.82 11.34 -7.87
N ALA A 79 -9.39 10.07 -7.76
CA ALA A 79 -10.01 9.10 -6.86
C ALA A 79 -9.79 9.47 -5.39
N ALA A 80 -8.59 9.93 -5.02
CA ALA A 80 -8.28 10.37 -3.67
C ALA A 80 -9.13 11.58 -3.25
N ALA A 81 -9.27 12.58 -4.13
CA ALA A 81 -10.11 13.75 -3.89
C ALA A 81 -11.60 13.37 -3.76
N TYR A 82 -12.07 12.42 -4.56
CA TYR A 82 -13.43 11.89 -4.43
C TYR A 82 -13.63 11.24 -3.07
N LEU A 83 -12.72 10.30 -2.68
CA LEU A 83 -12.81 9.62 -1.38
C LEU A 83 -12.78 10.60 -0.20
N TYR A 84 -11.94 11.62 -0.27
CA TYR A 84 -11.79 12.58 0.80
C TYR A 84 -13.03 13.49 0.94
N ASN A 85 -13.59 13.99 -0.19
CA ASN A 85 -14.58 15.06 -0.18
C ASN A 85 -16.03 14.60 -0.36
N ARG A 86 -16.26 13.43 -1.01
CA ARG A 86 -17.59 13.04 -1.50
C ARG A 86 -18.05 11.64 -1.14
N ALA A 87 -17.12 10.72 -0.89
CA ALA A 87 -17.46 9.32 -0.63
C ALA A 87 -18.25 9.17 0.68
N ALA A 88 -19.12 8.15 0.73
CA ALA A 88 -19.86 7.78 1.92
C ALA A 88 -18.91 7.40 3.05
N ARG A 89 -19.23 7.84 4.27
CA ARG A 89 -18.39 7.62 5.46
C ARG A 89 -18.91 6.50 6.35
N ASP A 90 -19.72 5.61 5.80
CA ASP A 90 -20.33 4.46 6.50
C ASP A 90 -19.65 3.13 6.14
N GLY A 91 -18.51 3.16 5.46
CA GLY A 91 -17.76 1.98 5.03
C GLY A 91 -18.25 1.36 3.72
N THR A 92 -19.27 1.91 3.06
CA THR A 92 -19.76 1.41 1.77
C THR A 92 -18.93 1.89 0.58
N GLU A 93 -18.00 2.81 0.80
CA GLU A 93 -17.00 3.22 -0.20
C GLU A 93 -15.59 3.14 0.36
N ILE A 94 -14.69 2.50 -0.37
CA ILE A 94 -13.25 2.40 -0.06
C ILE A 94 -12.45 2.63 -1.34
N GLY A 95 -11.17 2.94 -1.23
CA GLY A 95 -10.34 3.24 -2.39
C GLY A 95 -9.10 2.37 -2.51
N ALA A 96 -8.83 1.86 -3.70
CA ALA A 96 -7.53 1.32 -4.10
C ALA A 96 -6.73 2.46 -4.75
N LEU A 97 -5.79 3.01 -4.00
CA LEU A 97 -5.09 4.25 -4.34
C LEU A 97 -3.65 3.98 -4.79
N SER A 98 -3.04 4.96 -5.45
CA SER A 98 -1.61 4.90 -5.76
C SER A 98 -0.77 4.92 -4.49
N ARG A 99 0.25 4.08 -4.43
CA ARG A 99 1.22 3.99 -3.33
C ARG A 99 2.00 5.28 -3.07
N THR A 100 2.11 6.16 -4.06
CA THR A 100 2.82 7.43 -3.92
C THR A 100 1.98 8.52 -3.25
N LEU A 101 0.65 8.44 -3.32
CA LEU A 101 -0.25 9.45 -2.79
C LEU A 101 0.00 9.85 -1.32
N PRO A 102 0.31 8.90 -0.41
CA PRO A 102 0.52 9.25 0.99
C PRO A 102 1.71 10.20 1.22
N ILE A 103 2.71 10.19 0.35
CA ILE A 103 3.92 11.02 0.52
C ILE A 103 4.02 12.19 -0.47
N LEU A 104 3.17 12.24 -1.50
CA LEU A 104 3.18 13.33 -2.47
C LEU A 104 3.21 14.73 -1.87
N PRO A 105 2.44 15.02 -0.79
CA PRO A 105 2.47 16.36 -0.17
C PRO A 105 3.84 16.77 0.36
N LEU A 106 4.71 15.81 0.69
CA LEU A 106 6.07 16.10 1.18
C LEU A 106 6.98 16.64 0.07
N PHE A 107 6.71 16.31 -1.19
CA PHE A 107 7.56 16.68 -2.33
C PHE A 107 7.09 17.94 -3.06
N GLY A 108 6.01 18.58 -2.60
CA GLY A 108 5.51 19.83 -3.17
C GLY A 108 5.28 19.75 -4.69
N GLU A 109 5.92 20.64 -5.45
CA GLU A 109 5.85 20.65 -6.91
C GLU A 109 6.59 19.48 -7.58
N GLY A 110 7.45 18.78 -6.85
CA GLY A 110 8.19 17.59 -7.32
C GLY A 110 7.34 16.33 -7.48
N ARG A 111 6.03 16.40 -7.25
CA ARG A 111 5.08 15.27 -7.35
C ARG A 111 5.07 14.59 -8.72
N ASP A 112 5.33 15.33 -9.81
CA ASP A 112 5.35 14.80 -11.19
C ASP A 112 6.53 13.84 -11.42
N LEU A 113 7.53 13.86 -10.54
CA LEU A 113 8.71 13.01 -10.60
C LEU A 113 8.44 11.55 -10.20
N PHE A 114 7.29 11.31 -9.59
CA PHE A 114 6.83 9.96 -9.26
C PHE A 114 5.93 9.32 -10.33
N ASP A 115 5.69 10.04 -11.48
CA ASP A 115 4.90 9.52 -12.59
C ASP A 115 5.58 9.84 -13.96
N PRO A 116 6.28 8.91 -14.59
CA PRO A 116 6.55 7.52 -14.21
C PRO A 116 7.63 7.42 -13.13
N PRO A 117 7.45 6.58 -12.11
CA PRO A 117 8.30 6.53 -10.92
C PRO A 117 9.75 6.14 -11.17
N ASN A 118 10.05 5.60 -12.31
CA ASN A 118 11.24 4.81 -12.57
C ASN A 118 12.51 5.65 -12.74
N SER A 119 12.45 6.79 -13.41
CA SER A 119 13.62 7.65 -13.61
C SER A 119 14.05 8.37 -12.33
N GLY A 120 13.10 8.85 -11.53
CA GLY A 120 13.39 9.53 -10.27
C GLY A 120 14.15 8.64 -9.28
N TRP A 121 13.85 7.36 -9.23
CA TRP A 121 14.54 6.43 -8.34
C TRP A 121 15.99 6.17 -8.77
N ILE A 122 16.25 6.08 -10.06
CA ILE A 122 17.62 5.94 -10.59
C ILE A 122 18.42 7.22 -10.37
N LEU A 123 17.79 8.40 -10.56
CA LEU A 123 18.42 9.69 -10.26
C LEU A 123 18.73 9.81 -8.78
N ALA A 124 17.84 9.35 -7.89
CA ALA A 124 18.09 9.33 -6.46
C ALA A 124 19.32 8.48 -6.09
N MET A 125 19.49 7.31 -6.70
CA MET A 125 20.71 6.52 -6.51
C MET A 125 21.96 7.26 -6.98
N ASN A 126 21.93 7.89 -8.17
CA ASN A 126 23.04 8.68 -8.63
C ASN A 126 23.41 9.82 -7.67
N ASN A 127 22.40 10.54 -7.17
CA ASN A 127 22.58 11.75 -6.37
C ASN A 127 22.90 11.48 -4.89
N ILE A 128 22.49 10.33 -4.36
CA ILE A 128 22.66 10.02 -2.92
C ILE A 128 23.80 9.03 -2.67
N ILE A 129 23.90 7.97 -3.46
CA ILE A 129 24.89 6.92 -3.25
C ILE A 129 25.98 6.90 -4.33
N GLY A 130 25.96 7.87 -5.24
CA GLY A 130 27.05 8.09 -6.21
C GLY A 130 27.11 7.08 -7.35
N THR A 131 26.02 6.39 -7.66
CA THR A 131 25.95 5.57 -8.88
C THR A 131 26.05 6.48 -10.12
N LYS A 132 26.37 5.89 -11.25
CA LYS A 132 26.56 6.65 -12.51
C LYS A 132 25.68 6.12 -13.63
N PHE A 133 24.45 5.75 -13.29
CA PHE A 133 23.49 5.26 -14.28
C PHE A 133 23.10 6.38 -15.25
N LYS A 134 23.16 6.08 -16.53
CA LYS A 134 22.62 6.96 -17.56
C LYS A 134 21.14 6.61 -17.76
N VAL A 135 20.26 7.54 -17.41
CA VAL A 135 18.82 7.34 -17.60
C VAL A 135 18.45 7.55 -19.06
N VAL A 136 17.86 6.54 -19.69
CA VAL A 136 17.24 6.60 -21.01
C VAL A 136 15.72 6.50 -20.81
N SER A 137 15.00 7.53 -21.19
CA SER A 137 13.54 7.64 -21.04
C SER A 137 12.85 7.68 -22.41
N GLY A 138 11.49 7.65 -22.39
CA GLY A 138 10.69 7.73 -23.62
C GLY A 138 10.11 6.40 -24.10
N TYR A 139 10.38 5.31 -23.41
CA TYR A 139 9.72 4.03 -23.68
C TYR A 139 8.26 4.07 -23.19
N PRO A 140 7.30 3.63 -24.01
CA PRO A 140 5.87 3.67 -23.65
C PRO A 140 5.50 2.77 -22.46
N GLY A 141 6.27 1.69 -22.23
CA GLY A 141 5.99 0.74 -21.16
C GLY A 141 7.13 -0.23 -20.90
N SER A 142 6.92 -1.11 -19.92
CA SER A 142 7.94 -2.08 -19.50
C SER A 142 8.30 -3.09 -20.58
N ALA A 143 7.36 -3.46 -21.45
CA ALA A 143 7.61 -4.42 -22.52
C ALA A 143 8.63 -3.87 -23.52
N GLU A 144 8.53 -2.59 -23.85
CA GLU A 144 9.44 -1.91 -24.77
C GLU A 144 10.84 -1.77 -24.18
N VAL A 145 10.94 -1.51 -22.86
CA VAL A 145 12.24 -1.50 -22.17
C VAL A 145 12.89 -2.88 -22.19
N ILE A 146 12.11 -3.95 -21.94
CA ILE A 146 12.61 -5.32 -21.97
C ILE A 146 13.14 -5.67 -23.37
N MET A 147 12.39 -5.36 -24.42
CA MET A 147 12.83 -5.57 -25.80
C MET A 147 14.11 -4.76 -26.14
N ALA A 148 14.22 -3.55 -25.61
CA ALA A 148 15.41 -2.71 -25.78
C ALA A 148 16.63 -3.34 -25.06
N MET A 149 16.45 -3.92 -23.88
CA MET A 149 17.50 -4.67 -23.19
C MET A 149 17.93 -5.92 -23.97
N GLU A 150 16.95 -6.69 -24.49
CA GLU A 150 17.24 -7.90 -25.29
C GLU A 150 17.99 -7.56 -26.60
N ARG A 151 17.78 -6.37 -27.14
CA ARG A 151 18.51 -5.86 -28.33
C ARG A 151 19.82 -5.16 -28.00
N GLY A 152 20.13 -4.98 -26.70
CA GLY A 152 21.33 -4.28 -26.25
C GLY A 152 21.28 -2.75 -26.45
N GLU A 153 20.10 -2.16 -26.62
CA GLU A 153 19.93 -0.70 -26.72
C GLU A 153 20.08 -0.03 -25.34
N VAL A 154 19.70 -0.73 -24.28
CA VAL A 154 19.91 -0.34 -22.88
C VAL A 154 20.43 -1.52 -22.08
N GLU A 155 21.25 -1.24 -21.06
CA GLU A 155 21.97 -2.26 -20.28
C GLU A 155 21.18 -2.72 -19.05
N GLY A 156 20.11 -2.01 -18.68
CA GLY A 156 19.34 -2.32 -17.47
C GLY A 156 17.95 -1.69 -17.43
N PHE A 157 17.15 -2.20 -16.51
CA PHE A 157 15.83 -1.70 -16.21
C PHE A 157 15.80 -1.17 -14.75
N GLY A 158 15.59 0.13 -14.64
CA GLY A 158 15.44 0.77 -13.33
C GLY A 158 14.04 0.58 -12.75
N SER A 159 13.92 -0.13 -11.64
CA SER A 159 12.67 -0.35 -10.91
C SER A 159 11.70 -1.35 -11.53
N TRP A 160 12.19 -2.49 -11.92
CA TRP A 160 11.34 -3.60 -12.33
C TRP A 160 10.81 -4.34 -11.09
N SER A 161 9.49 -4.63 -11.03
CA SER A 161 8.94 -5.38 -9.91
C SER A 161 9.35 -6.84 -9.97
N TRP A 162 9.58 -7.44 -8.79
CA TRP A 162 9.94 -8.84 -8.67
C TRP A 162 8.95 -9.76 -9.41
N SER A 163 7.65 -9.63 -9.09
CA SER A 163 6.59 -10.42 -9.71
C SER A 163 6.53 -10.30 -11.24
N ALA A 164 6.90 -9.13 -11.79
CA ALA A 164 6.96 -8.98 -13.25
C ALA A 164 8.17 -9.71 -13.85
N MET A 165 9.31 -9.73 -13.15
CA MET A 165 10.49 -10.49 -13.57
C MET A 165 10.24 -12.00 -13.52
N GLU A 166 9.60 -12.50 -12.47
CA GLU A 166 9.18 -13.91 -12.36
C GLU A 166 8.20 -14.31 -13.47
N LYS A 167 7.17 -13.48 -13.68
CA LYS A 167 6.17 -13.68 -14.72
C LYS A 167 6.79 -13.82 -16.10
N GLY A 168 7.81 -13.02 -16.39
CA GLY A 168 8.55 -13.06 -17.64
C GLY A 168 9.51 -14.25 -17.75
N GLY A 169 9.71 -15.03 -16.67
CA GLY A 169 10.67 -16.14 -16.64
C GLY A 169 12.14 -15.69 -16.60
N TYR A 170 12.43 -14.41 -16.42
CA TYR A 170 13.78 -13.86 -16.49
C TYR A 170 14.64 -14.28 -15.30
N ILE A 171 14.03 -14.50 -14.13
CA ILE A 171 14.69 -14.96 -12.93
C ILE A 171 15.17 -16.41 -13.09
N HIS A 172 14.26 -17.31 -13.44
CA HIS A 172 14.56 -18.73 -13.60
C HIS A 172 15.56 -19.01 -14.75
N ALA A 173 15.53 -18.17 -15.78
CA ALA A 173 16.45 -18.28 -16.90
C ALA A 173 17.85 -17.71 -16.62
N GLN A 174 18.09 -17.14 -15.42
CA GLN A 174 19.34 -16.44 -15.04
C GLN A 174 19.78 -15.38 -16.07
N LYS A 175 18.82 -14.74 -16.71
CA LYS A 175 19.08 -13.72 -17.75
C LYS A 175 19.30 -12.33 -17.20
N LEU A 176 19.11 -12.14 -15.88
CA LEU A 176 19.23 -10.85 -15.22
C LEU A 176 20.14 -10.93 -14.00
N ASN A 177 20.91 -9.88 -13.82
CA ASN A 177 21.64 -9.61 -12.60
C ASN A 177 20.87 -8.55 -11.80
N VAL A 178 20.39 -8.90 -10.61
CA VAL A 178 19.78 -7.94 -9.69
C VAL A 178 20.88 -7.15 -9.01
N LEU A 179 21.08 -5.91 -9.43
CA LEU A 179 22.16 -5.05 -8.91
C LEU A 179 21.84 -4.46 -7.56
N VAL A 180 20.57 -4.09 -7.31
CA VAL A 180 20.11 -3.45 -6.07
C VAL A 180 18.61 -3.63 -5.90
N GLN A 181 18.19 -3.81 -4.66
CA GLN A 181 16.78 -3.87 -4.28
C GLN A 181 16.32 -2.49 -3.81
N LEU A 182 15.30 -1.96 -4.49
CA LEU A 182 14.71 -0.64 -4.20
C LEU A 182 13.53 -0.82 -3.26
N GLY A 183 13.75 -0.78 -1.96
CA GLY A 183 12.73 -0.96 -0.92
C GLY A 183 13.27 -0.67 0.47
N LEU A 184 12.45 -0.92 1.49
CA LEU A 184 12.86 -0.75 2.89
C LEU A 184 13.38 -2.05 3.51
N GLN A 185 13.11 -3.19 2.87
CA GLN A 185 13.53 -4.52 3.30
C GLN A 185 13.97 -5.35 2.11
N LYS A 186 14.89 -6.29 2.35
CA LYS A 186 15.32 -7.25 1.33
C LYS A 186 14.22 -8.25 1.00
N HIS A 187 14.12 -8.60 -0.26
CA HIS A 187 13.26 -9.69 -0.71
C HIS A 187 13.88 -11.04 -0.28
N PRO A 188 13.09 -11.97 0.31
CA PRO A 188 13.61 -13.23 0.83
C PRO A 188 14.28 -14.09 -0.25
N ASP A 189 13.82 -14.05 -1.49
CA ASP A 189 14.37 -14.86 -2.58
C ASP A 189 15.68 -14.30 -3.15
N HIS A 190 16.08 -13.09 -2.74
CA HIS A 190 17.34 -12.45 -3.16
C HIS A 190 18.11 -11.83 -2.01
N PRO A 191 18.50 -12.62 -0.99
CA PRO A 191 19.22 -12.10 0.17
C PRO A 191 20.58 -11.49 -0.20
N ASP A 192 21.20 -11.97 -1.29
CA ASP A 192 22.53 -11.55 -1.73
C ASP A 192 22.56 -10.20 -2.45
N ALA A 193 21.47 -9.80 -3.10
CA ALA A 193 21.41 -8.49 -3.72
C ALA A 193 21.34 -7.39 -2.66
N PRO A 194 22.16 -6.32 -2.77
CA PRO A 194 22.18 -5.27 -1.77
C PRO A 194 20.85 -4.52 -1.73
N LEU A 195 20.40 -4.14 -0.53
CA LEU A 195 19.32 -3.22 -0.33
C LEU A 195 19.84 -1.79 -0.53
N VAL A 196 19.11 -0.93 -1.22
CA VAL A 196 19.50 0.45 -1.46
C VAL A 196 19.83 1.21 -0.17
N LEU A 197 19.13 0.92 0.93
CA LEU A 197 19.38 1.51 2.24
C LEU A 197 20.71 1.11 2.85
N ASP A 198 21.24 -0.07 2.51
CA ASP A 198 22.53 -0.57 3.00
C ASP A 198 23.71 0.09 2.27
N LEU A 199 23.45 0.76 1.14
CA LEU A 199 24.44 1.50 0.37
C LEU A 199 24.59 2.96 0.84
N ALA A 200 23.77 3.41 1.77
CA ALA A 200 23.86 4.74 2.37
C ALA A 200 25.17 4.92 3.13
N GLN A 201 25.88 6.01 2.89
CA GLN A 201 27.19 6.29 3.52
C GLN A 201 27.06 6.87 4.94
N ASN A 202 25.91 7.46 5.26
CA ASN A 202 25.62 8.07 6.56
C ASN A 202 24.11 8.04 6.84
N LYS A 203 23.75 8.43 8.08
CA LYS A 203 22.34 8.45 8.49
C LYS A 203 21.48 9.38 7.63
N GLY A 204 21.98 10.55 7.23
CA GLY A 204 21.23 11.49 6.40
C GLY A 204 20.89 10.91 5.02
N ASP A 205 21.82 10.20 4.40
CA ASP A 205 21.59 9.48 3.13
C ASP A 205 20.55 8.40 3.31
N ARG A 206 20.64 7.62 4.39
CA ARG A 206 19.68 6.56 4.71
C ARG A 206 18.27 7.13 4.91
N ASP A 207 18.13 8.23 5.66
CA ASP A 207 16.83 8.88 5.91
C ASP A 207 16.20 9.41 4.61
N VAL A 208 17.02 9.95 3.69
CA VAL A 208 16.56 10.40 2.35
C VAL A 208 16.10 9.21 1.50
N LEU A 209 16.88 8.13 1.45
CA LEU A 209 16.53 6.94 0.68
C LEU A 209 15.28 6.27 1.27
N GLU A 210 15.12 6.21 2.61
CA GLU A 210 13.92 5.71 3.25
C GLU A 210 12.68 6.48 2.79
N LEU A 211 12.74 7.82 2.78
CA LEU A 211 11.64 8.66 2.33
C LEU A 211 11.28 8.41 0.85
N ILE A 212 12.29 8.26 -0.02
CA ILE A 212 12.08 8.05 -1.45
C ILE A 212 11.50 6.65 -1.75
N PHE A 213 11.97 5.60 -1.05
CA PHE A 213 11.61 4.22 -1.34
C PHE A 213 10.47 3.67 -0.46
N ALA A 214 10.02 4.41 0.55
CA ALA A 214 8.87 4.04 1.39
C ALA A 214 7.59 3.64 0.59
N PRO A 215 7.26 4.27 -0.56
CA PRO A 215 6.12 3.87 -1.36
C PRO A 215 6.11 2.39 -1.80
N GLN A 216 7.27 1.74 -1.84
CA GLN A 216 7.33 0.31 -2.14
C GLN A 216 6.64 -0.54 -1.08
N THR A 217 6.74 -0.14 0.20
CA THR A 217 6.07 -0.80 1.33
C THR A 217 4.54 -0.64 1.27
N PHE A 218 4.05 0.48 0.74
CA PHE A 218 2.60 0.69 0.60
C PHE A 218 1.96 -0.24 -0.43
N ALA A 219 2.74 -0.79 -1.33
CA ALA A 219 2.30 -1.72 -2.38
C ALA A 219 1.04 -1.25 -3.13
N ARG A 220 -0.14 -1.75 -2.77
CA ARG A 220 -1.45 -1.34 -3.30
C ARG A 220 -2.37 -0.97 -2.13
N PRO A 221 -2.25 0.23 -1.56
CA PRO A 221 -2.97 0.60 -0.36
C PRO A 221 -4.47 0.69 -0.61
N ILE A 222 -5.23 0.15 0.35
CA ILE A 222 -6.67 0.30 0.42
C ILE A 222 -6.97 1.30 1.54
N ALA A 223 -7.70 2.36 1.22
CA ALA A 223 -8.03 3.43 2.15
C ALA A 223 -9.55 3.62 2.27
N ALA A 224 -10.00 3.93 3.47
CA ALA A 224 -11.36 4.39 3.72
C ALA A 224 -11.40 5.94 3.70
N PRO A 225 -12.57 6.55 3.41
CA PRO A 225 -12.77 7.99 3.56
C PRO A 225 -12.50 8.45 4.99
N PRO A 226 -12.10 9.70 5.21
CA PRO A 226 -11.95 10.24 6.56
C PRO A 226 -13.31 10.29 7.27
N GLY A 227 -13.31 9.96 8.57
CA GLY A 227 -14.52 9.99 9.40
C GLY A 227 -15.40 8.74 9.33
N VAL A 228 -14.93 7.66 8.70
CA VAL A 228 -15.55 6.34 8.87
C VAL A 228 -15.43 5.93 10.35
N PRO A 229 -16.53 5.42 11.00
CA PRO A 229 -16.49 5.01 12.38
C PRO A 229 -15.40 3.95 12.65
N ALA A 230 -14.74 4.03 13.81
CA ALA A 230 -13.63 3.14 14.14
C ALA A 230 -14.04 1.65 14.08
N ALA A 231 -15.23 1.30 14.59
CA ALA A 231 -15.73 -0.07 14.55
C ALA A 231 -15.90 -0.59 13.11
N THR A 232 -16.40 0.25 12.20
CA THR A 232 -16.53 -0.05 10.78
C THR A 232 -15.15 -0.25 10.15
N LEU A 233 -14.21 0.63 10.47
CA LEU A 233 -12.84 0.53 9.97
C LEU A 233 -12.15 -0.76 10.46
N ASP A 234 -12.32 -1.12 11.73
CA ASP A 234 -11.78 -2.36 12.31
C ASP A 234 -12.40 -3.60 11.62
N THR A 235 -13.70 -3.56 11.32
CA THR A 235 -14.38 -4.63 10.57
C THR A 235 -13.79 -4.77 9.16
N LEU A 236 -13.59 -3.67 8.44
CA LEU A 236 -13.01 -3.69 7.09
C LEU A 236 -11.55 -4.14 7.10
N ARG A 237 -10.75 -3.69 8.08
CA ARG A 237 -9.34 -4.12 8.27
C ARG A 237 -9.24 -5.63 8.56
N SER A 238 -10.10 -6.14 9.43
CA SER A 238 -10.15 -7.56 9.75
C SER A 238 -10.54 -8.40 8.54
N ALA A 239 -11.55 -7.97 7.78
CA ALA A 239 -11.99 -8.64 6.56
C ALA A 239 -10.91 -8.60 5.47
N PHE A 240 -10.17 -7.49 5.34
CA PHE A 240 -9.04 -7.37 4.44
C PHE A 240 -7.94 -8.38 4.77
N GLY A 241 -7.52 -8.45 6.03
CA GLY A 241 -6.54 -9.44 6.48
C GLY A 241 -6.99 -10.87 6.26
N ALA A 242 -8.26 -11.20 6.58
CA ALA A 242 -8.84 -12.51 6.36
C ALA A 242 -8.90 -12.87 4.86
N ALA A 243 -9.25 -11.92 4.00
CA ALA A 243 -9.26 -12.12 2.55
C ALA A 243 -7.87 -12.43 1.99
N LEU A 244 -6.82 -11.75 2.46
CA LEU A 244 -5.44 -12.00 2.01
C LEU A 244 -4.86 -13.33 2.53
N ALA A 245 -5.47 -13.94 3.54
CA ALA A 245 -5.16 -15.29 4.03
C ALA A 245 -6.06 -16.38 3.40
N ASP A 246 -7.06 -15.99 2.61
CA ASP A 246 -8.01 -16.91 2.02
C ASP A 246 -7.37 -17.72 0.88
N ARG A 247 -7.49 -19.05 0.98
CA ARG A 247 -6.89 -19.97 0.01
C ARG A 247 -7.36 -19.73 -1.43
N GLU A 248 -8.64 -19.44 -1.62
CA GLU A 248 -9.17 -19.20 -2.97
C GLU A 248 -8.63 -17.89 -3.57
N LEU A 249 -8.44 -16.84 -2.74
CA LEU A 249 -7.78 -15.61 -3.18
C LEU A 249 -6.31 -15.89 -3.55
N LEU A 250 -5.58 -16.64 -2.72
CA LEU A 250 -4.18 -16.95 -2.97
C LEU A 250 -4.00 -17.78 -4.23
N ASP A 251 -4.84 -18.80 -4.44
CA ASP A 251 -4.81 -19.65 -5.64
C ASP A 251 -5.16 -18.84 -6.91
N GLU A 252 -6.06 -17.85 -6.80
CA GLU A 252 -6.38 -16.96 -7.92
C GLU A 252 -5.26 -15.95 -8.16
N ALA A 253 -4.67 -15.40 -7.12
CA ALA A 253 -3.51 -14.50 -7.20
C ALA A 253 -2.33 -15.18 -7.89
N GLU A 254 -2.04 -16.45 -7.55
CA GLU A 254 -1.00 -17.25 -8.19
C GLU A 254 -1.25 -17.40 -9.70
N ARG A 255 -2.49 -17.73 -10.10
CA ARG A 255 -2.85 -17.78 -11.53
C ARG A 255 -2.68 -16.46 -12.24
N LEU A 256 -2.97 -15.35 -11.56
CA LEU A 256 -2.77 -13.98 -12.06
C LEU A 256 -1.32 -13.51 -11.93
N LYS A 257 -0.46 -14.31 -11.29
CA LYS A 257 0.94 -13.96 -10.96
C LYS A 257 1.03 -12.64 -10.20
N LEU A 258 0.16 -12.48 -9.20
CA LEU A 258 0.15 -11.36 -8.28
C LEU A 258 0.75 -11.80 -6.94
N GLU A 259 1.73 -11.06 -6.47
CA GLU A 259 2.21 -11.20 -5.10
C GLU A 259 1.15 -10.71 -4.12
N VAL A 260 0.92 -11.52 -3.07
CA VAL A 260 0.02 -11.21 -1.97
C VAL A 260 0.82 -11.18 -0.68
N GLY A 261 0.75 -10.05 0.01
CA GLY A 261 1.35 -9.85 1.32
C GLY A 261 0.54 -8.83 2.11
N LEU A 262 0.37 -9.08 3.40
CA LEU A 262 -0.33 -8.17 4.28
C LEU A 262 0.66 -7.20 4.93
N VAL A 263 0.46 -5.91 4.68
CA VAL A 263 0.97 -4.84 5.54
C VAL A 263 -0.25 -4.21 6.21
N SER A 264 -0.28 -4.23 7.53
CA SER A 264 -1.45 -3.76 8.28
C SER A 264 -1.63 -2.24 8.17
N GLY A 265 -2.87 -1.76 8.31
CA GLY A 265 -3.14 -0.32 8.31
C GLY A 265 -2.40 0.42 9.42
N VAL A 266 -2.20 -0.22 10.58
CA VAL A 266 -1.45 0.36 11.71
C VAL A 266 0.03 0.53 11.37
N GLU A 267 0.64 -0.46 10.72
CA GLU A 267 2.03 -0.36 10.24
C GLU A 267 2.20 0.74 9.19
N LEU A 268 1.25 0.84 8.24
CA LEU A 268 1.29 1.90 7.23
C LEU A 268 1.08 3.29 7.84
N GLU A 269 0.14 3.44 8.76
CA GLU A 269 -0.07 4.70 9.50
C GLU A 269 1.20 5.11 10.26
N GLY A 270 1.84 4.16 10.97
CA GLY A 270 3.10 4.40 11.66
C GLY A 270 4.25 4.79 10.72
N LEU A 271 4.34 4.16 9.56
CA LEU A 271 5.32 4.53 8.53
C LEU A 271 5.05 5.96 8.01
N ILE A 272 3.82 6.27 7.64
CA ILE A 272 3.44 7.61 7.17
C ILE A 272 3.78 8.68 8.22
N GLN A 273 3.44 8.45 9.50
CA GLN A 273 3.78 9.39 10.58
C GLN A 273 5.29 9.63 10.70
N ARG A 274 6.11 8.58 10.60
CA ARG A 274 7.57 8.72 10.62
C ARG A 274 8.07 9.56 9.43
N LEU A 275 7.56 9.30 8.23
CA LEU A 275 7.96 10.04 7.03
C LEU A 275 7.59 11.53 7.13
N TYR A 276 6.40 11.85 7.65
CA TYR A 276 5.97 13.23 7.89
C TYR A 276 6.73 13.92 9.02
N SER A 277 7.40 13.16 9.90
CA SER A 277 8.29 13.69 10.94
C SER A 277 9.70 13.96 10.42
N SER A 278 9.99 13.71 9.16
CA SER A 278 11.28 14.01 8.55
C SER A 278 11.56 15.51 8.59
N SER A 279 12.83 15.86 8.82
CA SER A 279 13.21 17.27 8.84
C SER A 279 13.01 17.93 7.46
N PRO A 280 12.76 19.24 7.41
CA PRO A 280 12.67 19.97 6.14
C PRO A 280 13.89 19.74 5.23
N GLN A 281 15.09 19.62 5.82
CA GLN A 281 16.33 19.36 5.08
C GLN A 281 16.32 17.97 4.40
N ILE A 282 15.80 16.93 5.07
CA ILE A 282 15.67 15.59 4.50
C ILE A 282 14.65 15.60 3.34
N ILE A 283 13.50 16.25 3.55
CA ILE A 283 12.45 16.36 2.52
C ILE A 283 12.98 17.11 1.29
N GLN A 284 13.63 18.24 1.50
CA GLN A 284 14.24 19.03 0.44
C GLN A 284 15.28 18.22 -0.34
N ARG A 285 16.17 17.52 0.37
CA ARG A 285 17.21 16.70 -0.25
C ARG A 285 16.61 15.51 -1.03
N ALA A 286 15.55 14.90 -0.52
CA ALA A 286 14.83 13.84 -1.24
C ALA A 286 14.20 14.37 -2.53
N SER A 287 13.55 15.53 -2.48
CA SER A 287 12.97 16.18 -3.67
C SER A 287 14.04 16.48 -4.72
N GLN A 288 15.18 17.01 -4.32
CA GLN A 288 16.32 17.27 -5.21
C GLN A 288 16.87 15.98 -5.81
N ALA A 289 16.99 14.94 -5.01
CA ALA A 289 17.59 13.67 -5.43
C ALA A 289 16.82 12.97 -6.54
N VAL A 290 15.49 13.07 -6.55
CA VAL A 290 14.64 12.47 -7.58
C VAL A 290 14.56 13.30 -8.87
N GLY A 291 15.28 14.41 -8.97
CA GLY A 291 15.34 15.28 -10.16
C GLY A 291 14.47 16.52 -10.07
N GLY A 292 13.99 16.87 -8.85
CA GLY A 292 13.32 18.15 -8.59
C GLY A 292 14.30 19.29 -8.75
N ALA A 293 14.24 20.00 -9.85
CA ALA A 293 14.87 21.33 -9.90
C ALA A 293 14.11 22.21 -8.91
N LEU A 294 14.74 22.56 -7.79
CA LEU A 294 14.30 23.73 -7.05
C LEU A 294 14.38 24.90 -8.02
N LYS A 295 13.28 25.59 -8.29
CA LYS A 295 13.38 26.96 -8.74
C LYS A 295 14.16 27.68 -7.64
N ALA A 296 15.36 28.12 -7.97
CA ALA A 296 16.04 29.10 -7.13
C ALA A 296 15.10 30.32 -7.06
N ASP A 297 14.73 30.67 -5.84
CA ASP A 297 14.05 31.93 -5.56
C ASP A 297 14.96 33.11 -5.94
#